data_1fb54e567866f43ffcacc28d8fca51d2
#
_entry.id   1fb54e567866f43ffcacc28d8fca51d2
#
_cell.length_a   1.000
_cell.length_b   1.000
_cell.length_c   1.000
_cell.angle_alpha   90.00
_cell.angle_beta   90.00
_cell.angle_gamma   90.00
#
_symmetry.space_group_name_H-M   'P 1'
#
loop_
_entity.id
_entity.type
_entity.pdbx_description
1 polymer ?
#
loop_
_entity_poly.entity_id
_entity_poly.type
_entity_poly.pdbx_seq_one_letter_code
_entity_poly.pdbx_strand_id
1 'polypeptide(L)'
;FAALRHFSPPLCRLSFYICSMNFRMRYIIAIGVIVSVLVHCSAQQVGHSEWLRRSMELSDSVWKHYREGNTLLLRENMGSPTDFKADYLAEARNGRTHAFLWPYSSALSAQVAAYKVKPTRKKLKFIKEIVTRGLDLYLDSARQPAGYASYTKFSPVPDRFYDDNIWIGIDFTDLFIASGEKEFLKRAEKVWYFVVSGRDDVMGDGIYWCEQRKNSKNTCSNAPAAVFGLKLYAATHNKKYLSAGKELYEWTRKVLYDSEERLYSDNIGINGKTDRAKYSYNSGQMLQAASLLYKFTSDEKYKQEADTLAGACAERFFVRNEKGEQRVKMHDVWFDAVLLRGFAEYSDLNPQSTYADVYRKTLEELWNNSRTDAGVIDFSRTSGKDRAFWLLGECGAAEIMAQLAGAK
;
A
#
# COMPACT_ATOMS: atom_id res chain seq x y z
N PHE A 1 48.16 29.64 37.86
CA PHE A 1 48.40 30.49 36.65
C PHE A 1 48.78 29.60 35.46
N ALA A 2 48.19 29.84 34.29
CA ALA A 2 48.33 29.16 32.99
C ALA A 2 47.71 27.75 32.97
N ALA A 3 46.79 27.33 32.09
CA ALA A 3 46.40 27.70 30.77
C ALA A 3 44.95 27.16 30.48
N LEU A 4 44.04 28.04 30.24
CA LEU A 4 42.78 27.74 29.56
C LEU A 4 42.87 28.40 28.17
N ARG A 5 43.23 27.62 27.13
CA ARG A 5 43.08 28.02 25.74
C ARG A 5 42.16 27.07 25.01
N HIS A 6 41.02 27.60 24.61
CA HIS A 6 40.28 27.44 23.37
C HIS A 6 39.72 26.06 22.98
N PHE A 7 38.42 25.95 23.13
CA PHE A 7 37.54 25.40 22.08
C PHE A 7 36.26 26.24 22.04
N SER A 8 36.19 27.18 21.12
CA SER A 8 34.93 27.85 20.76
C SER A 8 34.27 27.08 19.62
N PRO A 9 32.97 26.76 19.67
CA PRO A 9 32.28 26.07 18.59
C PRO A 9 32.18 26.98 17.34
N PRO A 10 32.15 26.40 16.13
CA PRO A 10 32.22 27.14 14.86
C PRO A 10 31.10 28.18 14.66
N LEU A 11 29.97 28.07 15.35
CA LEU A 11 28.86 29.01 15.31
C LEU A 11 29.20 30.40 15.92
N CYS A 12 30.10 30.49 16.90
CA CYS A 12 30.56 31.76 17.46
C CYS A 12 31.45 32.57 16.51
N ARG A 13 32.24 31.90 15.62
CA ARG A 13 33.07 32.60 14.64
C ARG A 13 32.24 33.20 13.50
N LEU A 14 31.15 32.57 13.10
CA LEU A 14 30.24 33.07 12.06
C LEU A 14 29.51 34.35 12.53
N SER A 15 29.07 34.38 13.81
CA SER A 15 28.39 35.52 14.40
C SER A 15 29.29 36.77 14.51
N PHE A 16 30.58 36.60 14.82
CA PHE A 16 31.54 37.72 14.87
C PHE A 16 31.88 38.26 13.46
N TYR A 17 31.94 37.40 12.45
CA TYR A 17 32.20 37.85 11.07
C TYR A 17 31.04 38.66 10.50
N ILE A 18 29.79 38.29 10.79
CA ILE A 18 28.59 39.00 10.35
C ILE A 18 28.49 40.37 11.06
N CYS A 19 28.97 40.51 12.32
CA CYS A 19 28.94 41.74 13.06
C CYS A 19 29.90 42.82 12.52
N SER A 20 30.99 42.42 11.84
CA SER A 20 32.00 43.35 11.28
C SER A 20 31.71 43.76 9.82
N MET A 21 30.68 43.22 9.19
CA MET A 21 30.34 43.48 7.78
C MET A 21 29.47 44.74 7.63
N ASN A 22 29.67 45.43 6.52
CA ASN A 22 28.93 46.65 6.16
C ASN A 22 27.43 46.40 6.01
N PHE A 23 26.56 47.32 6.41
CA PHE A 23 25.09 47.12 6.47
C PHE A 23 24.48 46.58 5.18
N ARG A 24 24.97 46.99 4.00
CA ARG A 24 24.54 46.45 2.70
C ARG A 24 24.86 44.98 2.50
N MET A 25 25.98 44.49 3.00
CA MET A 25 26.41 43.11 2.85
C MET A 25 25.63 42.15 3.79
N ARG A 26 25.23 42.66 4.97
CA ARG A 26 24.31 41.93 5.88
C ARG A 26 22.93 41.74 5.26
N TYR A 27 22.43 42.74 4.54
CA TYR A 27 21.15 42.66 3.81
C TYR A 27 21.20 41.64 2.66
N ILE A 28 22.28 41.58 1.89
CA ILE A 28 22.48 40.64 0.80
C ILE A 28 22.56 39.19 1.32
N ILE A 29 23.28 38.98 2.44
CA ILE A 29 23.37 37.64 3.05
C ILE A 29 22.02 37.22 3.65
N ALA A 30 21.30 38.12 4.33
CA ALA A 30 19.97 37.83 4.85
C ALA A 30 18.96 37.52 3.74
N ILE A 31 18.97 38.28 2.66
CA ILE A 31 18.12 38.01 1.49
C ILE A 31 18.52 36.66 0.83
N GLY A 32 19.80 36.36 0.69
CA GLY A 32 20.30 35.10 0.15
C GLY A 32 19.87 33.88 0.98
N VAL A 33 19.93 34.00 2.31
CA VAL A 33 19.45 32.95 3.23
C VAL A 33 17.93 32.80 3.17
N ILE A 34 17.18 33.92 3.14
CA ILE A 34 15.71 33.89 3.04
C ILE A 34 15.28 33.30 1.68
N VAL A 35 15.93 33.68 0.58
CA VAL A 35 15.66 33.12 -0.75
C VAL A 35 16.02 31.64 -0.80
N SER A 36 17.14 31.22 -0.19
CA SER A 36 17.53 29.81 -0.11
C SER A 36 16.53 28.96 0.71
N VAL A 37 16.03 29.50 1.84
CA VAL A 37 15.01 28.83 2.66
C VAL A 37 13.67 28.78 1.94
N LEU A 38 13.25 29.85 1.27
CA LEU A 38 12.02 29.89 0.49
C LEU A 38 12.08 28.95 -0.72
N VAL A 39 13.22 28.84 -1.40
CA VAL A 39 13.42 27.90 -2.52
C VAL A 39 13.40 26.45 -2.02
N HIS A 40 14.00 26.15 -0.85
CA HIS A 40 13.91 24.81 -0.26
C HIS A 40 12.48 24.46 0.19
N CYS A 41 11.77 25.37 0.84
CA CYS A 41 10.35 25.15 1.22
C CYS A 41 9.45 25.00 -0.02
N SER A 42 9.65 25.79 -1.08
CA SER A 42 8.87 25.67 -2.30
C SER A 42 9.19 24.40 -3.10
N ALA A 43 10.44 23.92 -3.09
CA ALA A 43 10.84 22.68 -3.74
C ALA A 43 10.22 21.45 -3.05
N GLN A 44 10.08 21.47 -1.70
CA GLN A 44 9.44 20.39 -0.95
C GLN A 44 7.91 20.36 -1.16
N GLN A 45 7.25 21.52 -1.23
CA GLN A 45 5.82 21.62 -1.57
C GLN A 45 5.53 21.21 -3.03
N VAL A 46 6.40 21.61 -3.98
CA VAL A 46 6.31 21.21 -5.38
C VAL A 46 6.48 19.69 -5.52
N GLY A 47 7.36 19.05 -4.76
CA GLY A 47 7.54 17.59 -4.78
C GLY A 47 6.26 16.80 -4.46
N HIS A 48 5.57 17.15 -3.37
CA HIS A 48 4.33 16.47 -2.96
C HIS A 48 3.18 16.66 -3.97
N SER A 49 3.00 17.88 -4.48
CA SER A 49 1.97 18.15 -5.49
C SER A 49 2.24 17.43 -6.80
N GLU A 50 3.49 17.25 -7.18
CA GLU A 50 3.92 16.53 -8.37
C GLU A 50 3.62 15.04 -8.26
N TRP A 51 3.90 14.39 -7.14
CA TRP A 51 3.56 12.98 -6.92
C TRP A 51 2.05 12.73 -7.01
N LEU A 52 1.25 13.62 -6.43
CA LEU A 52 -0.20 13.53 -6.55
C LEU A 52 -0.67 13.72 -8.00
N ARG A 53 -0.07 14.67 -8.73
CA ARG A 53 -0.38 14.90 -10.15
C ARG A 53 -0.08 13.65 -10.98
N ARG A 54 1.10 13.05 -10.81
CA ARG A 54 1.50 11.81 -11.49
C ARG A 54 0.56 10.64 -11.16
N SER A 55 0.19 10.47 -9.90
CA SER A 55 -0.79 9.47 -9.47
C SER A 55 -2.13 9.65 -10.19
N MET A 56 -2.62 10.89 -10.27
CA MET A 56 -3.89 11.19 -10.94
C MET A 56 -3.81 10.98 -12.45
N GLU A 57 -2.74 11.42 -13.11
CA GLU A 57 -2.54 11.20 -14.54
C GLU A 57 -2.49 9.72 -14.89
N LEU A 58 -1.75 8.91 -14.12
CA LEU A 58 -1.69 7.47 -14.34
C LEU A 58 -3.07 6.84 -14.14
N SER A 59 -3.78 7.22 -13.07
CA SER A 59 -5.16 6.76 -12.83
C SER A 59 -6.11 7.13 -13.97
N ASP A 60 -6.02 8.36 -14.49
CA ASP A 60 -6.87 8.81 -15.61
C ASP A 60 -6.54 8.01 -16.89
N SER A 61 -5.26 7.70 -17.14
CA SER A 61 -4.82 6.84 -18.25
C SER A 61 -5.37 5.42 -18.11
N VAL A 62 -5.35 4.85 -16.89
CA VAL A 62 -5.97 3.55 -16.62
C VAL A 62 -7.46 3.58 -16.95
N TRP A 63 -8.22 4.53 -16.43
CA TRP A 63 -9.66 4.61 -16.69
C TRP A 63 -9.99 4.90 -18.15
N LYS A 64 -9.10 5.52 -18.91
CA LYS A 64 -9.23 5.78 -20.34
C LYS A 64 -8.96 4.53 -21.19
N HIS A 65 -7.89 3.77 -20.87
CA HIS A 65 -7.36 2.74 -21.77
C HIS A 65 -7.75 1.31 -21.36
N TYR A 66 -8.11 1.08 -20.08
CA TYR A 66 -8.49 -0.26 -19.59
C TYR A 66 -9.99 -0.45 -19.49
N ARG A 67 -10.80 0.60 -19.68
CA ARG A 67 -12.26 0.47 -19.58
C ARG A 67 -12.80 -0.50 -20.61
N GLU A 68 -13.66 -1.43 -20.16
CA GLU A 68 -14.29 -2.40 -21.04
C GLU A 68 -15.57 -1.79 -21.68
N GLY A 69 -15.43 -1.25 -22.88
CA GLY A 69 -16.49 -0.60 -23.61
C GLY A 69 -17.18 0.51 -22.80
N ASN A 70 -18.51 0.50 -22.76
CA ASN A 70 -19.32 1.43 -21.99
C ASN A 70 -19.68 0.93 -20.58
N THR A 71 -19.04 -0.16 -20.12
CA THR A 71 -19.28 -0.72 -18.79
C THR A 71 -18.55 0.07 -17.69
N LEU A 72 -18.77 -0.31 -16.43
CA LEU A 72 -18.00 0.18 -15.27
C LEU A 72 -16.77 -0.68 -14.95
N LEU A 73 -16.51 -1.70 -15.78
CA LEU A 73 -15.44 -2.65 -15.58
C LEU A 73 -14.16 -2.23 -16.33
N LEU A 74 -13.03 -2.68 -15.82
CA LEU A 74 -11.71 -2.51 -16.42
C LEU A 74 -11.21 -3.85 -16.97
N ARG A 75 -10.46 -3.83 -18.05
CA ARG A 75 -9.76 -5.00 -18.57
C ARG A 75 -8.55 -5.34 -17.68
N GLU A 76 -8.15 -6.59 -17.70
CA GLU A 76 -6.98 -7.09 -16.97
C GLU A 76 -5.68 -6.47 -17.47
N ASN A 77 -5.60 -6.24 -18.79
CA ASN A 77 -4.41 -5.71 -19.46
C ASN A 77 -4.83 -4.67 -20.51
N MET A 78 -3.95 -3.74 -20.85
CA MET A 78 -4.19 -2.74 -21.89
C MET A 78 -4.22 -3.34 -23.29
N GLY A 79 -3.69 -4.54 -23.50
CA GLY A 79 -3.74 -5.26 -24.76
C GLY A 79 -5.06 -5.99 -25.04
N SER A 80 -5.02 -6.97 -25.95
CA SER A 80 -6.14 -7.87 -26.18
C SER A 80 -6.47 -8.68 -24.93
N PRO A 81 -7.74 -8.91 -24.60
CA PRO A 81 -8.13 -9.78 -23.48
C PRO A 81 -7.59 -11.21 -23.57
N THR A 82 -7.25 -11.65 -24.78
CA THR A 82 -6.73 -13.00 -25.06
C THR A 82 -5.22 -13.12 -24.79
N ASP A 83 -4.49 -12.00 -24.65
CA ASP A 83 -3.04 -12.01 -24.54
C ASP A 83 -2.55 -12.18 -23.09
N PHE A 84 -3.43 -11.98 -22.11
CA PHE A 84 -3.08 -12.12 -20.69
C PHE A 84 -3.59 -13.46 -20.14
N LYS A 85 -2.68 -14.27 -19.63
CA LYS A 85 -2.98 -15.48 -18.85
C LYS A 85 -2.83 -15.13 -17.36
N ALA A 86 -3.92 -15.17 -16.61
CA ALA A 86 -3.87 -15.03 -15.15
C ALA A 86 -3.28 -16.32 -14.55
N ASP A 87 -1.96 -16.36 -14.41
CA ASP A 87 -1.20 -17.48 -13.86
C ASP A 87 -1.43 -17.72 -12.36
N TYR A 88 -1.93 -16.70 -11.66
CA TYR A 88 -2.27 -16.75 -10.23
C TYR A 88 -3.62 -17.43 -9.92
N LEU A 89 -4.43 -17.76 -10.96
CA LEU A 89 -5.67 -18.51 -10.81
C LEU A 89 -5.62 -19.78 -11.65
N ALA A 90 -5.77 -20.93 -10.99
CA ALA A 90 -5.81 -22.25 -11.65
C ALA A 90 -6.93 -22.40 -12.69
N GLU A 91 -7.91 -21.49 -12.71
CA GLU A 91 -9.07 -21.50 -13.58
C GLU A 91 -9.03 -20.36 -14.63
N ALA A 92 -7.95 -20.28 -15.42
CA ALA A 92 -7.89 -19.39 -16.57
C ALA A 92 -8.91 -19.82 -17.62
N ARG A 93 -10.14 -19.29 -17.57
CA ARG A 93 -11.21 -19.63 -18.52
C ARG A 93 -11.14 -18.75 -19.75
N ASN A 94 -11.32 -19.35 -20.92
CA ASN A 94 -11.47 -18.64 -22.17
C ASN A 94 -12.72 -17.74 -22.15
N GLY A 95 -12.64 -16.56 -22.76
CA GLY A 95 -13.78 -15.65 -22.96
C GLY A 95 -13.95 -14.56 -21.90
N ARG A 96 -12.96 -14.31 -21.05
CA ARG A 96 -12.98 -13.17 -20.13
C ARG A 96 -12.74 -11.87 -20.87
N THR A 97 -13.54 -10.85 -20.52
CA THR A 97 -13.45 -9.52 -21.15
C THR A 97 -12.94 -8.46 -20.19
N HIS A 98 -12.96 -8.72 -18.88
CA HIS A 98 -12.59 -7.78 -17.84
C HIS A 98 -11.76 -8.43 -16.74
N ALA A 99 -11.21 -7.61 -15.86
CA ALA A 99 -10.31 -8.01 -14.80
C ALA A 99 -10.99 -8.90 -13.74
N PHE A 100 -10.21 -9.74 -13.08
CA PHE A 100 -10.59 -10.34 -11.81
C PHE A 100 -10.76 -9.29 -10.73
N LEU A 101 -11.38 -9.68 -9.62
CA LEU A 101 -11.67 -8.83 -8.47
C LEU A 101 -10.40 -8.14 -7.94
N TRP A 102 -9.33 -8.90 -7.73
CA TRP A 102 -8.10 -8.36 -7.17
C TRP A 102 -7.50 -7.22 -8.01
N PRO A 103 -7.21 -7.36 -9.32
CA PRO A 103 -6.76 -6.24 -10.13
C PRO A 103 -7.80 -5.10 -10.21
N TYR A 104 -9.10 -5.41 -10.26
CA TYR A 104 -10.11 -4.36 -10.25
C TYR A 104 -10.12 -3.56 -8.93
N SER A 105 -9.99 -4.25 -7.78
CA SER A 105 -9.96 -3.61 -6.47
C SER A 105 -8.75 -2.68 -6.28
N SER A 106 -7.62 -2.96 -6.96
CA SER A 106 -6.46 -2.07 -6.91
C SER A 106 -6.75 -0.68 -7.49
N ALA A 107 -7.70 -0.59 -8.45
CA ALA A 107 -8.15 0.71 -8.94
C ALA A 107 -8.93 1.49 -7.87
N LEU A 108 -9.65 0.80 -6.97
CA LEU A 108 -10.23 1.45 -5.78
C LEU A 108 -9.12 1.95 -4.86
N SER A 109 -8.13 1.10 -4.53
CA SER A 109 -7.01 1.45 -3.64
C SER A 109 -6.26 2.70 -4.11
N ALA A 110 -5.95 2.80 -5.42
CA ALA A 110 -5.29 3.98 -6.00
C ALA A 110 -6.15 5.25 -5.85
N GLN A 111 -7.47 5.17 -6.08
CA GLN A 111 -8.37 6.31 -5.91
C GLN A 111 -8.52 6.72 -4.46
N VAL A 112 -8.57 5.75 -3.52
CA VAL A 112 -8.64 5.99 -2.08
C VAL A 112 -7.38 6.68 -1.60
N ALA A 113 -6.19 6.18 -1.98
CA ALA A 113 -4.92 6.79 -1.63
C ALA A 113 -4.85 8.26 -2.08
N ALA A 114 -5.21 8.54 -3.34
CA ALA A 114 -5.24 9.90 -3.85
C ALA A 114 -6.31 10.78 -3.18
N TYR A 115 -7.47 10.21 -2.81
CA TYR A 115 -8.52 10.92 -2.09
C TYR A 115 -8.08 11.31 -0.67
N LYS A 116 -7.40 10.44 0.03
CA LYS A 116 -6.85 10.72 1.39
C LYS A 116 -5.90 11.92 1.38
N VAL A 117 -5.09 12.08 0.32
CA VAL A 117 -4.16 13.22 0.17
C VAL A 117 -4.90 14.51 -0.16
N LYS A 118 -5.86 14.46 -1.08
CA LYS A 118 -6.63 15.62 -1.51
C LYS A 118 -8.11 15.29 -1.64
N PRO A 119 -8.89 15.36 -0.55
CA PRO A 119 -10.33 15.11 -0.58
C PRO A 119 -11.05 16.15 -1.42
N THR A 120 -11.78 15.71 -2.45
CA THR A 120 -12.64 16.58 -3.27
C THR A 120 -13.99 15.92 -3.54
N ARG A 121 -15.07 16.72 -3.64
CA ARG A 121 -16.40 16.21 -3.98
C ARG A 121 -16.42 15.48 -5.33
N LYS A 122 -15.66 15.98 -6.32
CA LYS A 122 -15.56 15.36 -7.65
C LYS A 122 -14.97 13.95 -7.56
N LYS A 123 -13.85 13.78 -6.82
CA LYS A 123 -13.20 12.47 -6.64
C LYS A 123 -14.08 11.52 -5.85
N LEU A 124 -14.72 11.97 -4.77
CA LEU A 124 -15.64 11.14 -4.00
C LEU A 124 -16.84 10.67 -4.85
N LYS A 125 -17.41 11.55 -5.65
CA LYS A 125 -18.47 11.19 -6.60
C LYS A 125 -18.00 10.13 -7.59
N PHE A 126 -16.80 10.28 -8.16
CA PHE A 126 -16.21 9.29 -9.08
C PHE A 126 -16.01 7.93 -8.40
N ILE A 127 -15.48 7.91 -7.19
CA ILE A 127 -15.31 6.68 -6.40
C ILE A 127 -16.68 6.01 -6.18
N LYS A 128 -17.70 6.76 -5.75
CA LYS A 128 -19.05 6.23 -5.48
C LYS A 128 -19.75 5.72 -6.73
N GLU A 129 -19.81 6.55 -7.78
CA GLU A 129 -20.68 6.29 -8.93
C GLU A 129 -20.03 5.41 -10.01
N ILE A 130 -18.71 5.36 -10.07
CA ILE A 130 -17.97 4.58 -11.08
C ILE A 130 -17.28 3.39 -10.43
N VAL A 131 -16.31 3.65 -9.55
CA VAL A 131 -15.43 2.59 -9.05
C VAL A 131 -16.19 1.60 -8.15
N THR A 132 -16.93 2.11 -7.15
CA THR A 132 -17.70 1.27 -6.22
C THR A 132 -18.84 0.55 -6.92
N ARG A 133 -19.54 1.19 -7.86
CA ARG A 133 -20.60 0.52 -8.62
C ARG A 133 -20.07 -0.56 -9.55
N GLY A 134 -18.88 -0.37 -10.13
CA GLY A 134 -18.21 -1.43 -10.89
C GLY A 134 -17.79 -2.59 -9.98
N LEU A 135 -17.27 -2.30 -8.79
CA LEU A 135 -16.96 -3.30 -7.78
C LEU A 135 -18.21 -4.09 -7.34
N ASP A 136 -19.38 -3.45 -7.22
CA ASP A 136 -20.63 -4.10 -6.85
C ASP A 136 -21.08 -5.19 -7.86
N LEU A 137 -20.54 -5.21 -9.08
CA LEU A 137 -20.79 -6.29 -10.05
C LEU A 137 -20.12 -7.61 -9.61
N TYR A 138 -19.12 -7.57 -8.77
CA TYR A 138 -18.46 -8.76 -8.19
C TYR A 138 -19.14 -9.22 -6.89
N LEU A 139 -20.08 -8.44 -6.32
CA LEU A 139 -20.72 -8.78 -5.06
C LEU A 139 -21.64 -9.98 -5.21
N ASP A 140 -21.32 -11.05 -4.48
CA ASP A 140 -22.18 -12.21 -4.30
C ASP A 140 -22.94 -12.10 -2.99
N SER A 141 -24.21 -11.77 -3.11
CA SER A 141 -25.16 -11.73 -2.00
C SER A 141 -26.03 -12.98 -1.89
N ALA A 142 -25.93 -13.92 -2.83
CA ALA A 142 -26.67 -15.16 -2.78
C ALA A 142 -26.09 -16.13 -1.76
N ARG A 143 -24.78 -16.21 -1.63
CA ARG A 143 -24.09 -16.95 -0.58
C ARG A 143 -23.93 -16.07 0.67
N GLN A 144 -24.11 -16.65 1.86
CA GLN A 144 -23.99 -15.92 3.13
C GLN A 144 -22.78 -16.43 3.94
N PRO A 145 -22.07 -15.52 4.61
CA PRO A 145 -22.16 -14.05 4.53
C PRO A 145 -21.90 -13.53 3.13
N ALA A 146 -22.54 -12.41 2.74
CA ALA A 146 -22.30 -11.77 1.46
C ALA A 146 -20.83 -11.32 1.36
N GLY A 147 -20.18 -11.57 0.21
CA GLY A 147 -18.79 -11.22 -0.07
C GLY A 147 -18.56 -11.01 -1.55
N TYR A 148 -17.43 -10.42 -1.90
CA TYR A 148 -17.06 -10.23 -3.30
C TYR A 148 -16.42 -11.51 -3.84
N ALA A 149 -16.88 -11.94 -5.03
CA ALA A 149 -16.37 -13.11 -5.73
C ALA A 149 -15.21 -12.73 -6.65
N SER A 150 -14.33 -13.68 -6.95
CA SER A 150 -13.12 -13.45 -7.77
C SER A 150 -13.40 -12.92 -9.17
N TYR A 151 -14.62 -13.17 -9.68
CA TYR A 151 -15.09 -12.69 -10.98
C TYR A 151 -16.55 -12.24 -10.88
N THR A 152 -17.08 -11.57 -11.90
CA THR A 152 -18.45 -11.06 -11.89
C THR A 152 -19.49 -12.16 -11.89
N LYS A 153 -20.72 -11.81 -11.50
CA LYS A 153 -21.89 -12.70 -11.49
C LYS A 153 -22.29 -13.27 -12.87
N PHE A 154 -21.70 -12.76 -13.95
CA PHE A 154 -21.92 -13.30 -15.31
C PHE A 154 -21.11 -14.56 -15.61
N SER A 155 -20.16 -14.92 -14.75
CA SER A 155 -19.40 -16.18 -14.83
C SER A 155 -20.16 -17.31 -14.14
N PRO A 156 -19.87 -18.62 -14.45
CA PRO A 156 -20.23 -19.70 -13.54
C PRO A 156 -19.75 -19.38 -12.14
N VAL A 157 -20.44 -19.85 -11.10
CA VAL A 157 -20.21 -19.49 -9.69
C VAL A 157 -18.71 -19.40 -9.36
N PRO A 158 -18.14 -18.18 -9.21
CA PRO A 158 -16.70 -18.04 -8.98
C PRO A 158 -16.38 -18.22 -7.50
N ASP A 159 -15.12 -18.57 -7.22
CA ASP A 159 -14.62 -18.67 -5.84
C ASP A 159 -14.61 -17.29 -5.15
N ARG A 160 -14.66 -17.31 -3.82
CA ARG A 160 -14.49 -16.12 -2.99
C ARG A 160 -13.21 -16.26 -2.16
N PHE A 161 -12.31 -15.30 -2.34
CA PHE A 161 -11.06 -15.25 -1.61
C PHE A 161 -11.15 -14.25 -0.47
N TYR A 162 -10.68 -14.65 0.71
CA TYR A 162 -10.76 -13.79 1.89
C TYR A 162 -9.85 -12.57 1.77
N ASP A 163 -8.65 -12.72 1.23
CA ASP A 163 -7.70 -11.63 1.01
C ASP A 163 -8.23 -10.59 0.02
N ASP A 164 -8.80 -10.98 -1.12
CA ASP A 164 -9.44 -10.07 -2.07
C ASP A 164 -10.47 -9.16 -1.37
N ASN A 165 -11.27 -9.73 -0.49
CA ASN A 165 -12.29 -8.99 0.26
C ASN A 165 -11.67 -8.08 1.34
N ILE A 166 -10.58 -8.51 1.98
CA ILE A 166 -9.90 -7.73 3.00
C ILE A 166 -9.39 -6.41 2.43
N TRP A 167 -8.79 -6.41 1.25
CA TRP A 167 -8.30 -5.19 0.60
C TRP A 167 -9.43 -4.18 0.38
N ILE A 168 -10.57 -4.65 -0.09
CA ILE A 168 -11.79 -3.83 -0.29
C ILE A 168 -12.29 -3.27 1.05
N GLY A 169 -12.28 -4.10 2.11
CA GLY A 169 -12.68 -3.70 3.44
C GLY A 169 -11.79 -2.60 4.03
N ILE A 170 -10.47 -2.71 3.84
CA ILE A 170 -9.49 -1.69 4.23
C ILE A 170 -9.79 -0.37 3.51
N ASP A 171 -10.00 -0.41 2.20
CA ASP A 171 -10.28 0.77 1.39
C ASP A 171 -11.59 1.46 1.79
N PHE A 172 -12.65 0.70 2.04
CA PHE A 172 -13.90 1.27 2.54
C PHE A 172 -13.75 1.90 3.93
N THR A 173 -12.93 1.30 4.79
CA THR A 173 -12.65 1.89 6.11
C THR A 173 -11.89 3.20 5.97
N ASP A 174 -10.86 3.24 5.12
CA ASP A 174 -10.09 4.45 4.83
C ASP A 174 -10.96 5.55 4.20
N LEU A 175 -11.89 5.18 3.30
CA LEU A 175 -12.87 6.12 2.73
C LEU A 175 -13.79 6.69 3.80
N PHE A 176 -14.28 5.87 4.73
CA PHE A 176 -15.08 6.37 5.85
C PHE A 176 -14.30 7.36 6.70
N ILE A 177 -13.08 7.00 7.09
CA ILE A 177 -12.22 7.88 7.91
C ILE A 177 -11.96 9.22 7.20
N ALA A 178 -11.72 9.19 5.88
CA ALA A 178 -11.39 10.39 5.12
C ALA A 178 -12.60 11.23 4.71
N SER A 179 -13.78 10.64 4.53
CA SER A 179 -14.98 11.33 4.01
C SER A 179 -16.08 11.57 5.04
N GLY A 180 -16.13 10.77 6.11
CA GLY A 180 -17.25 10.74 7.06
C GLY A 180 -18.52 10.03 6.52
N GLU A 181 -18.51 9.51 5.30
CA GLU A 181 -19.67 8.90 4.65
C GLU A 181 -19.97 7.51 5.25
N LYS A 182 -21.01 7.42 6.07
CA LYS A 182 -21.41 6.21 6.82
C LYS A 182 -21.68 4.97 5.94
N GLU A 183 -21.97 5.16 4.66
CA GLU A 183 -22.18 4.04 3.74
C GLU A 183 -20.91 3.19 3.58
N PHE A 184 -19.70 3.81 3.59
CA PHE A 184 -18.45 3.09 3.49
C PHE A 184 -18.16 2.28 4.75
N LEU A 185 -18.45 2.79 5.94
CA LEU A 185 -18.35 1.99 7.17
C LEU A 185 -19.28 0.79 7.13
N LYS A 186 -20.55 0.96 6.70
CA LYS A 186 -21.48 -0.15 6.57
C LYS A 186 -21.00 -1.22 5.58
N ARG A 187 -20.35 -0.80 4.48
CA ARG A 187 -19.74 -1.72 3.51
C ARG A 187 -18.54 -2.45 4.12
N ALA A 188 -17.65 -1.74 4.80
CA ALA A 188 -16.52 -2.32 5.50
C ALA A 188 -16.96 -3.36 6.54
N GLU A 189 -17.95 -3.06 7.38
CA GLU A 189 -18.46 -3.99 8.37
C GLU A 189 -19.09 -5.25 7.74
N LYS A 190 -19.80 -5.13 6.62
CA LYS A 190 -20.30 -6.30 5.88
C LYS A 190 -19.16 -7.18 5.38
N VAL A 191 -18.12 -6.57 4.81
CA VAL A 191 -16.92 -7.31 4.40
C VAL A 191 -16.23 -7.97 5.59
N TRP A 192 -16.16 -7.29 6.74
CA TRP A 192 -15.60 -7.87 7.96
C TRP A 192 -16.31 -9.13 8.39
N TYR A 193 -17.66 -9.17 8.36
CA TYR A 193 -18.43 -10.37 8.65
C TYR A 193 -18.08 -11.55 7.75
N PHE A 194 -17.88 -11.29 6.45
CA PHE A 194 -17.42 -12.32 5.52
C PHE A 194 -15.99 -12.78 5.88
N VAL A 195 -15.09 -11.85 6.12
CA VAL A 195 -13.68 -12.16 6.41
C VAL A 195 -13.54 -13.05 7.66
N VAL A 196 -14.23 -12.70 8.76
CA VAL A 196 -14.12 -13.48 10.00
C VAL A 196 -14.83 -14.83 9.93
N SER A 197 -15.73 -15.05 8.97
CA SER A 197 -16.32 -16.37 8.72
C SER A 197 -15.31 -17.40 8.19
N GLY A 198 -14.14 -16.94 7.75
CA GLY A 198 -13.03 -17.79 7.33
C GLY A 198 -12.16 -18.32 8.47
N ARG A 199 -12.48 -18.01 9.72
CA ARG A 199 -11.76 -18.52 10.92
C ARG A 199 -12.34 -19.87 11.36
N ASP A 200 -11.48 -20.74 11.83
CA ASP A 200 -11.82 -21.94 12.61
C ASP A 200 -10.59 -22.39 13.40
N ASP A 201 -10.72 -23.46 14.19
CA ASP A 201 -9.69 -23.99 15.07
C ASP A 201 -8.64 -24.87 14.40
N VAL A 202 -8.85 -25.23 13.12
CA VAL A 202 -7.86 -26.01 12.33
C VAL A 202 -6.59 -25.16 12.16
N MET A 203 -5.44 -25.68 12.55
CA MET A 203 -4.16 -24.96 12.60
C MET A 203 -4.21 -23.66 13.45
N GLY A 204 -5.15 -23.58 14.39
CA GLY A 204 -5.42 -22.39 15.19
C GLY A 204 -6.30 -21.38 14.45
N ASP A 205 -6.71 -20.33 15.14
CA ASP A 205 -7.78 -19.41 14.77
C ASP A 205 -7.39 -18.35 13.70
N GLY A 206 -6.71 -18.79 12.65
CA GLY A 206 -6.41 -17.98 11.47
C GLY A 206 -7.46 -18.10 10.37
N ILE A 207 -7.40 -17.21 9.40
CA ILE A 207 -8.32 -17.14 8.25
C ILE A 207 -7.77 -17.96 7.09
N TYR A 208 -8.60 -18.74 6.44
CA TYR A 208 -8.28 -19.43 5.20
C TYR A 208 -8.04 -18.45 4.03
N TRP A 209 -7.38 -18.92 2.98
CA TRP A 209 -7.21 -18.14 1.76
C TRP A 209 -8.49 -18.09 0.92
N CYS A 210 -9.10 -19.26 0.67
CA CYS A 210 -10.27 -19.41 -0.19
C CYS A 210 -11.42 -20.08 0.58
N GLU A 211 -12.62 -19.54 0.45
CA GLU A 211 -13.82 -20.08 1.11
C GLU A 211 -14.18 -21.50 0.64
N GLN A 212 -14.05 -21.74 -0.67
CA GLN A 212 -14.41 -23.04 -1.30
C GLN A 212 -13.29 -24.07 -1.17
N ARG A 213 -12.07 -23.64 -0.85
CA ARG A 213 -10.87 -24.49 -0.77
C ARG A 213 -10.11 -24.23 0.52
N LYS A 214 -10.60 -24.78 1.62
CA LYS A 214 -10.02 -24.62 2.96
C LYS A 214 -8.78 -25.52 3.15
N ASN A 215 -7.76 -25.34 2.31
CA ASN A 215 -6.55 -26.15 2.31
C ASN A 215 -5.31 -25.46 2.87
N SER A 216 -5.36 -24.13 3.05
CA SER A 216 -4.26 -23.36 3.63
C SER A 216 -4.76 -22.08 4.30
N LYS A 217 -4.00 -21.61 5.32
CA LYS A 217 -4.14 -20.29 5.95
C LYS A 217 -2.92 -19.46 5.59
N ASN A 218 -3.16 -18.38 4.87
CA ASN A 218 -2.10 -17.60 4.23
C ASN A 218 -1.82 -16.29 5.00
N THR A 219 -0.58 -15.81 4.92
CA THR A 219 -0.23 -14.50 5.47
C THR A 219 -1.04 -13.39 4.81
N CYS A 220 -1.29 -13.48 3.49
CA CYS A 220 -2.10 -12.50 2.74
C CYS A 220 -3.56 -12.41 3.19
N SER A 221 -4.10 -13.43 3.88
CA SER A 221 -5.43 -13.36 4.48
C SER A 221 -5.40 -12.88 5.93
N ASN A 222 -4.35 -13.17 6.68
CA ASN A 222 -4.30 -12.95 8.12
C ASN A 222 -3.66 -11.61 8.50
N ALA A 223 -2.53 -11.25 7.91
CA ALA A 223 -1.85 -9.99 8.17
C ALA A 223 -2.71 -8.77 7.77
N PRO A 224 -3.27 -8.69 6.54
CA PRO A 224 -4.14 -7.57 6.21
C PRO A 224 -5.50 -7.62 6.94
N ALA A 225 -6.00 -8.79 7.38
CA ALA A 225 -7.17 -8.84 8.25
C ALA A 225 -6.88 -8.25 9.64
N ALA A 226 -5.66 -8.45 10.17
CA ALA A 226 -5.24 -7.75 11.39
C ALA A 226 -5.25 -6.23 11.18
N VAL A 227 -4.68 -5.71 10.08
CA VAL A 227 -4.74 -4.29 9.71
C VAL A 227 -6.18 -3.81 9.58
N PHE A 228 -7.04 -4.58 8.91
CA PHE A 228 -8.45 -4.24 8.71
C PHE A 228 -9.19 -4.08 10.05
N GLY A 229 -9.04 -5.06 10.97
CA GLY A 229 -9.59 -4.96 12.32
C GLY A 229 -9.09 -3.71 13.06
N LEU A 230 -7.79 -3.43 13.01
CA LEU A 230 -7.20 -2.25 13.66
C LEU A 230 -7.69 -0.93 13.05
N LYS A 231 -7.89 -0.87 11.73
CA LYS A 231 -8.50 0.30 11.07
C LYS A 231 -9.98 0.47 11.41
N LEU A 232 -10.75 -0.61 11.50
CA LEU A 232 -12.13 -0.56 11.99
C LEU A 232 -12.19 -0.09 13.45
N TYR A 233 -11.22 -0.48 14.28
CA TYR A 233 -11.10 0.08 15.62
C TYR A 233 -10.82 1.59 15.58
N ALA A 234 -9.90 2.05 14.76
CA ALA A 234 -9.63 3.48 14.60
C ALA A 234 -10.88 4.27 14.14
N ALA A 235 -11.69 3.66 13.27
CA ALA A 235 -12.91 4.26 12.74
C ALA A 235 -14.09 4.30 13.71
N THR A 236 -14.19 3.31 14.62
CA THR A 236 -15.40 3.08 15.43
C THR A 236 -15.16 3.11 16.94
N HIS A 237 -13.92 3.02 17.40
CA HIS A 237 -13.50 2.81 18.80
C HIS A 237 -14.08 1.54 19.44
N ASN A 238 -14.62 0.61 18.64
CA ASN A 238 -15.16 -0.66 19.14
C ASN A 238 -14.02 -1.64 19.43
N LYS A 239 -13.81 -1.92 20.73
CA LYS A 239 -12.72 -2.78 21.23
C LYS A 239 -12.75 -4.22 20.67
N LYS A 240 -13.88 -4.69 20.15
CA LYS A 240 -13.96 -6.00 19.48
C LYS A 240 -13.06 -6.07 18.24
N TYR A 241 -12.97 -4.99 17.49
CA TYR A 241 -12.08 -4.92 16.32
C TYR A 241 -10.60 -4.88 16.73
N LEU A 242 -10.26 -4.17 17.82
CA LEU A 242 -8.90 -4.17 18.36
C LEU A 242 -8.48 -5.58 18.81
N SER A 243 -9.35 -6.27 19.55
CA SER A 243 -9.10 -7.66 20.01
C SER A 243 -8.88 -8.58 18.82
N ALA A 244 -9.81 -8.59 17.86
CA ALA A 244 -9.72 -9.45 16.68
C ALA A 244 -8.48 -9.15 15.82
N GLY A 245 -8.14 -7.87 15.64
CA GLY A 245 -6.91 -7.46 14.92
C GLY A 245 -5.64 -7.95 15.62
N LYS A 246 -5.60 -7.83 16.97
CA LYS A 246 -4.51 -8.36 17.79
C LYS A 246 -4.39 -9.88 17.69
N GLU A 247 -5.50 -10.61 17.81
CA GLU A 247 -5.54 -12.07 17.71
C GLU A 247 -5.00 -12.57 16.36
N LEU A 248 -5.42 -11.96 15.27
CA LEU A 248 -4.95 -12.30 13.92
C LEU A 248 -3.45 -11.99 13.74
N TYR A 249 -2.98 -10.87 14.29
CA TYR A 249 -1.55 -10.53 14.31
C TYR A 249 -0.74 -11.60 15.06
N GLU A 250 -1.16 -11.94 16.27
CA GLU A 250 -0.45 -12.90 17.13
C GLU A 250 -0.47 -14.31 16.50
N TRP A 251 -1.59 -14.72 15.91
CA TRP A 251 -1.66 -15.99 15.18
C TRP A 251 -0.65 -16.01 14.02
N THR A 252 -0.66 -14.97 13.19
CA THR A 252 0.24 -14.86 12.04
C THR A 252 1.70 -14.87 12.49
N ARG A 253 2.00 -14.12 13.56
CA ARG A 253 3.33 -14.06 14.17
C ARG A 253 3.80 -15.42 14.68
N LYS A 254 2.93 -16.14 15.36
CA LYS A 254 3.23 -17.47 15.94
C LYS A 254 3.46 -18.52 14.86
N VAL A 255 2.68 -18.50 13.78
CA VAL A 255 2.59 -19.61 12.82
C VAL A 255 3.47 -19.41 11.60
N LEU A 256 3.60 -18.17 11.11
CA LEU A 256 4.18 -17.88 9.79
C LEU A 256 5.47 -17.03 9.84
N TYR A 257 5.89 -16.57 11.04
CA TYR A 257 7.15 -15.84 11.16
C TYR A 257 8.36 -16.75 11.01
N ASP A 258 9.26 -16.36 10.14
CA ASP A 258 10.56 -16.98 9.95
C ASP A 258 11.63 -16.19 10.71
N SER A 259 12.16 -16.75 11.78
CA SER A 259 13.14 -16.08 12.65
C SER A 259 14.52 -15.92 12.01
N GLU A 260 14.87 -16.73 11.01
CA GLU A 260 16.15 -16.66 10.31
C GLU A 260 16.16 -15.48 9.35
N GLU A 261 15.10 -15.35 8.52
CA GLU A 261 14.97 -14.23 7.59
C GLU A 261 14.31 -13.01 8.23
N ARG A 262 13.71 -13.12 9.42
CA ARG A 262 12.93 -12.07 10.12
C ARG A 262 11.77 -11.53 9.30
N LEU A 263 11.18 -12.39 8.46
CA LEU A 263 10.09 -12.12 7.53
C LEU A 263 8.98 -13.15 7.70
N TYR A 264 7.88 -12.97 6.97
CA TYR A 264 6.75 -13.88 7.03
C TYR A 264 6.71 -14.80 5.82
N SER A 265 6.53 -16.10 6.08
CA SER A 265 6.29 -17.15 5.08
C SER A 265 4.93 -16.96 4.42
N ASP A 266 4.72 -17.51 3.23
CA ASP A 266 3.48 -17.29 2.47
C ASP A 266 2.27 -17.91 3.15
N ASN A 267 2.33 -19.22 3.44
CA ASN A 267 1.18 -19.92 4.01
C ASN A 267 1.59 -21.17 4.81
N ILE A 268 0.61 -21.69 5.55
CA ILE A 268 0.64 -23.03 6.13
C ILE A 268 -0.55 -23.84 5.60
N GLY A 269 -0.28 -25.00 5.03
CA GLY A 269 -1.31 -25.97 4.65
C GLY A 269 -1.93 -26.64 5.86
N ILE A 270 -3.18 -27.13 5.74
CA ILE A 270 -3.85 -27.91 6.80
C ILE A 270 -3.12 -29.21 7.16
N ASN A 271 -2.19 -29.67 6.32
CA ASN A 271 -1.27 -30.76 6.59
C ASN A 271 -0.03 -30.36 7.41
N GLY A 272 0.05 -29.12 7.88
CA GLY A 272 1.16 -28.57 8.65
C GLY A 272 2.39 -28.17 7.82
N LYS A 273 2.36 -28.30 6.48
CA LYS A 273 3.48 -27.92 5.62
C LYS A 273 3.44 -26.41 5.35
N THR A 274 4.55 -25.72 5.63
CA THR A 274 4.71 -24.29 5.39
C THR A 274 5.34 -24.04 4.02
N ASP A 275 4.72 -23.16 3.22
CA ASP A 275 5.37 -22.52 2.08
C ASP A 275 6.17 -21.32 2.57
N ARG A 276 7.49 -21.40 2.42
CA ARG A 276 8.42 -20.39 2.92
C ARG A 276 8.70 -19.24 1.96
N ALA A 277 8.00 -19.12 0.85
CA ALA A 277 8.12 -17.97 -0.04
C ALA A 277 7.91 -16.66 0.72
N LYS A 278 8.67 -15.62 0.35
CA LYS A 278 8.63 -14.30 0.99
C LYS A 278 8.17 -13.26 -0.01
N TYR A 279 7.02 -12.68 0.26
CA TYR A 279 6.43 -11.59 -0.53
C TYR A 279 6.42 -10.29 0.26
N SER A 280 6.70 -9.18 -0.43
CA SER A 280 6.84 -7.86 0.20
C SER A 280 5.54 -7.40 0.89
N TYR A 281 4.39 -7.67 0.30
CA TYR A 281 3.08 -7.30 0.85
C TYR A 281 2.74 -8.06 2.14
N ASN A 282 3.13 -9.32 2.27
CA ASN A 282 2.91 -10.13 3.47
C ASN A 282 3.60 -9.52 4.70
N SER A 283 4.90 -9.30 4.58
CA SER A 283 5.69 -8.68 5.66
C SER A 283 5.34 -7.19 5.84
N GLY A 284 5.00 -6.47 4.77
CA GLY A 284 4.53 -5.09 4.82
C GLY A 284 3.25 -4.92 5.62
N GLN A 285 2.30 -5.86 5.51
CA GLN A 285 1.06 -5.80 6.29
C GLN A 285 1.28 -6.17 7.76
N MET A 286 2.20 -7.06 8.07
CA MET A 286 2.61 -7.32 9.45
C MET A 286 3.33 -6.11 10.06
N LEU A 287 4.14 -5.39 9.29
CA LEU A 287 4.76 -4.12 9.71
C LEU A 287 3.69 -3.07 10.01
N GLN A 288 2.69 -2.93 9.13
CA GLN A 288 1.58 -2.01 9.35
C GLN A 288 0.77 -2.39 10.60
N ALA A 289 0.47 -3.67 10.79
CA ALA A 289 -0.28 -4.15 11.95
C ALA A 289 0.49 -3.93 13.26
N ALA A 290 1.80 -4.22 13.30
CA ALA A 290 2.64 -3.97 14.47
C ALA A 290 2.67 -2.47 14.82
N SER A 291 2.84 -1.60 13.82
CA SER A 291 2.84 -0.16 14.02
C SER A 291 1.50 0.36 14.59
N LEU A 292 0.38 -0.12 14.05
CA LEU A 292 -0.95 0.21 14.56
C LEU A 292 -1.19 -0.33 15.97
N LEU A 293 -0.74 -1.57 16.27
CA LEU A 293 -0.86 -2.14 17.61
C LEU A 293 -0.08 -1.32 18.63
N TYR A 294 1.15 -0.92 18.34
CA TYR A 294 1.89 -0.01 19.21
C TYR A 294 1.13 1.30 19.44
N LYS A 295 0.64 1.93 18.37
CA LYS A 295 -0.13 3.17 18.42
C LYS A 295 -1.35 3.09 19.33
N PHE A 296 -2.05 1.94 19.35
CA PHE A 296 -3.29 1.78 20.11
C PHE A 296 -3.10 1.20 21.52
N THR A 297 -1.99 0.51 21.78
CA THR A 297 -1.76 -0.18 23.04
C THR A 297 -0.59 0.37 23.84
N SER A 298 0.33 1.09 23.21
CA SER A 298 1.62 1.53 23.77
C SER A 298 2.48 0.37 24.30
N ASP A 299 2.26 -0.85 23.81
CA ASP A 299 3.05 -2.02 24.17
C ASP A 299 4.34 -2.04 23.33
N GLU A 300 5.49 -1.81 23.99
CA GLU A 300 6.82 -1.72 23.38
C GLU A 300 7.22 -2.95 22.56
N LYS A 301 6.64 -4.10 22.85
CA LYS A 301 6.83 -5.32 22.05
C LYS A 301 6.55 -5.06 20.57
N TYR A 302 5.44 -4.40 20.25
CA TYR A 302 5.04 -4.17 18.86
C TYR A 302 5.94 -3.17 18.15
N LYS A 303 6.49 -2.19 18.89
CA LYS A 303 7.50 -1.27 18.34
C LYS A 303 8.78 -2.01 17.98
N GLN A 304 9.29 -2.86 18.88
CA GLN A 304 10.50 -3.67 18.64
C GLN A 304 10.32 -4.63 17.46
N GLU A 305 9.14 -5.25 17.34
CA GLU A 305 8.80 -6.10 16.20
C GLU A 305 8.73 -5.30 14.89
N ALA A 306 8.15 -4.09 14.91
CA ALA A 306 8.11 -3.19 13.75
C ALA A 306 9.51 -2.73 13.34
N ASP A 307 10.37 -2.33 14.28
CA ASP A 307 11.77 -1.93 14.02
C ASP A 307 12.54 -3.06 13.33
N THR A 308 12.43 -4.29 13.85
CA THR A 308 13.07 -5.47 13.29
C THR A 308 12.57 -5.78 11.87
N LEU A 309 11.25 -5.75 11.69
CA LEU A 309 10.61 -6.11 10.44
C LEU A 309 10.84 -5.06 9.34
N ALA A 310 10.86 -3.78 9.68
CA ALA A 310 11.17 -2.71 8.73
C ALA A 310 12.58 -2.87 8.14
N GLY A 311 13.58 -3.19 8.99
CA GLY A 311 14.94 -3.49 8.54
C GLY A 311 15.01 -4.72 7.64
N ALA A 312 14.39 -5.83 8.04
CA ALA A 312 14.35 -7.06 7.26
C ALA A 312 13.66 -6.88 5.89
N CYS A 313 12.56 -6.13 5.85
CA CYS A 313 11.89 -5.78 4.59
C CYS A 313 12.82 -5.00 3.65
N ALA A 314 13.52 -3.99 4.16
CA ALA A 314 14.47 -3.21 3.37
C ALA A 314 15.63 -4.06 2.85
N GLU A 315 16.19 -4.95 3.69
CA GLU A 315 17.26 -5.87 3.29
C GLU A 315 16.82 -6.83 2.17
N ARG A 316 15.59 -7.32 2.21
CA ARG A 316 15.09 -8.34 1.28
C ARG A 316 14.53 -7.77 -0.02
N PHE A 317 13.80 -6.64 0.04
CA PHE A 317 13.00 -6.14 -1.07
C PHE A 317 13.59 -4.90 -1.75
N PHE A 318 14.66 -4.31 -1.18
CA PHE A 318 15.43 -3.30 -1.87
C PHE A 318 16.65 -3.91 -2.55
N VAL A 319 17.04 -3.32 -3.67
CA VAL A 319 18.22 -3.68 -4.45
C VAL A 319 19.11 -2.47 -4.61
N ARG A 320 20.39 -2.69 -4.95
CA ARG A 320 21.28 -1.60 -5.34
C ARG A 320 21.40 -1.57 -6.86
N ASN A 321 21.28 -0.38 -7.44
CA ASN A 321 21.56 -0.16 -8.85
C ASN A 321 23.09 -0.14 -9.10
N GLU A 322 23.50 0.01 -10.36
CA GLU A 322 24.92 0.04 -10.76
C GLU A 322 25.73 1.16 -10.08
N LYS A 323 25.07 2.23 -9.63
CA LYS A 323 25.67 3.34 -8.88
C LYS A 323 25.73 3.08 -7.36
N GLY A 324 25.29 1.91 -6.90
CA GLY A 324 25.22 1.55 -5.48
C GLY A 324 24.04 2.16 -4.72
N GLU A 325 23.13 2.87 -5.39
CA GLU A 325 21.97 3.50 -4.77
C GLU A 325 20.83 2.50 -4.58
N GLN A 326 20.15 2.58 -3.43
CA GLN A 326 19.00 1.71 -3.16
C GLN A 326 17.80 2.04 -4.04
N ARG A 327 17.12 0.98 -4.50
CA ARG A 327 15.88 0.99 -5.27
C ARG A 327 14.95 -0.10 -4.76
N VAL A 328 13.65 0.09 -4.90
CA VAL A 328 12.67 -0.97 -4.72
C VAL A 328 12.76 -1.93 -5.90
N LYS A 329 12.65 -3.22 -5.65
CA LYS A 329 12.81 -4.24 -6.70
C LYS A 329 11.75 -4.15 -7.80
N MET A 330 10.53 -3.72 -7.48
CA MET A 330 9.39 -3.52 -8.39
C MET A 330 9.05 -4.74 -9.27
N HIS A 331 9.29 -5.93 -8.73
CA HIS A 331 8.93 -7.17 -9.42
C HIS A 331 7.41 -7.35 -9.46
N ASP A 332 6.75 -7.09 -8.34
CA ASP A 332 5.31 -7.06 -8.20
C ASP A 332 4.91 -5.69 -7.63
N VAL A 333 4.63 -4.75 -8.52
CA VAL A 333 4.45 -3.32 -8.18
C VAL A 333 3.38 -3.09 -7.11
N TRP A 334 2.26 -3.83 -7.19
CA TRP A 334 1.21 -3.72 -6.20
C TRP A 334 1.64 -4.28 -4.83
N PHE A 335 2.43 -5.36 -4.79
CA PHE A 335 3.00 -5.86 -3.53
C PHE A 335 3.88 -4.81 -2.86
N ASP A 336 4.62 -4.06 -3.67
CA ASP A 336 5.47 -2.97 -3.18
C ASP A 336 4.66 -1.75 -2.74
N ALA A 337 3.48 -1.49 -3.35
CA ALA A 337 2.55 -0.48 -2.86
C ALA A 337 2.03 -0.83 -1.46
N VAL A 338 1.72 -2.11 -1.22
CA VAL A 338 1.28 -2.59 0.09
C VAL A 338 2.41 -2.57 1.13
N LEU A 339 3.65 -2.89 0.73
CA LEU A 339 4.81 -2.73 1.61
C LEU A 339 4.99 -1.26 2.02
N LEU A 340 4.79 -0.31 1.09
CA LEU A 340 4.88 1.12 1.41
C LEU A 340 3.80 1.55 2.41
N ARG A 341 2.59 0.95 2.41
CA ARG A 341 1.59 1.19 3.49
C ARG A 341 2.18 0.85 4.87
N GLY A 342 2.94 -0.24 4.96
CA GLY A 342 3.65 -0.64 6.18
C GLY A 342 4.72 0.38 6.59
N PHE A 343 5.57 0.79 5.66
CA PHE A 343 6.59 1.81 5.93
C PHE A 343 5.99 3.18 6.27
N ALA A 344 4.86 3.56 5.67
CA ALA A 344 4.17 4.81 5.97
C ALA A 344 3.64 4.84 7.42
N GLU A 345 3.01 3.74 7.88
CA GLU A 345 2.57 3.63 9.28
C GLU A 345 3.76 3.58 10.25
N TYR A 346 4.82 2.86 9.87
CA TYR A 346 6.07 2.80 10.66
C TYR A 346 6.77 4.16 10.76
N SER A 347 6.67 5.02 9.76
CA SER A 347 7.27 6.36 9.81
C SER A 347 6.68 7.25 10.91
N ASP A 348 5.46 7.00 11.36
CA ASP A 348 4.88 7.67 12.54
C ASP A 348 5.59 7.26 13.84
N LEU A 349 6.18 6.05 13.89
CA LEU A 349 6.97 5.54 15.04
C LEU A 349 8.44 5.93 14.94
N ASN A 350 8.95 6.03 13.72
CA ASN A 350 10.34 6.40 13.42
C ASN A 350 10.39 7.48 12.34
N PRO A 351 10.23 8.78 12.71
CA PRO A 351 10.25 9.90 11.77
C PRO A 351 11.59 10.08 11.02
N GLN A 352 12.66 9.43 11.46
CA GLN A 352 13.97 9.43 10.78
C GLN A 352 14.04 8.41 9.63
N SER A 353 12.98 7.63 9.42
CA SER A 353 12.93 6.60 8.39
C SER A 353 13.04 7.22 6.99
N THR A 354 13.93 6.66 6.15
CA THR A 354 14.18 7.09 4.77
C THR A 354 13.62 6.13 3.72
N TYR A 355 12.81 5.14 4.12
CA TYR A 355 12.31 4.12 3.19
C TYR A 355 11.45 4.73 2.07
N ALA A 356 10.67 5.77 2.35
CA ALA A 356 9.90 6.49 1.32
C ALA A 356 10.80 7.13 0.24
N ASP A 357 12.02 7.55 0.58
CA ASP A 357 12.95 8.14 -0.39
C ASP A 357 13.47 7.13 -1.41
N VAL A 358 13.60 5.85 -1.00
CA VAL A 358 13.93 4.75 -1.91
C VAL A 358 12.83 4.57 -2.95
N TYR A 359 11.56 4.64 -2.52
CA TYR A 359 10.41 4.62 -3.43
C TYR A 359 10.38 5.84 -4.34
N ARG A 360 10.61 7.06 -3.83
CA ARG A 360 10.66 8.29 -4.66
C ARG A 360 11.66 8.14 -5.79
N LYS A 361 12.89 7.73 -5.50
CA LYS A 361 13.94 7.51 -6.52
C LYS A 361 13.54 6.45 -7.55
N THR A 362 12.96 5.35 -7.10
CA THR A 362 12.54 4.26 -7.99
C THR A 362 11.40 4.69 -8.92
N LEU A 363 10.37 5.34 -8.37
CA LEU A 363 9.22 5.79 -9.17
C LEU A 363 9.58 6.95 -10.10
N GLU A 364 10.56 7.78 -9.73
CA GLU A 364 11.06 8.82 -10.62
C GLU A 364 11.77 8.24 -11.84
N GLU A 365 12.60 7.21 -11.65
CA GLU A 365 13.23 6.48 -12.77
C GLU A 365 12.18 5.82 -13.69
N LEU A 366 11.19 5.13 -13.12
CA LEU A 366 10.12 4.51 -13.90
C LEU A 366 9.31 5.55 -14.68
N TRP A 367 8.94 6.65 -14.04
CA TRP A 367 8.18 7.72 -14.67
C TRP A 367 8.91 8.35 -15.85
N ASN A 368 10.21 8.57 -15.72
CA ASN A 368 11.02 9.23 -16.73
C ASN A 368 11.44 8.29 -17.88
N ASN A 369 11.58 6.99 -17.62
CA ASN A 369 12.21 6.06 -18.58
C ASN A 369 11.27 4.98 -19.12
N SER A 370 10.09 4.77 -18.49
CA SER A 370 9.18 3.67 -18.85
C SER A 370 7.76 4.14 -19.16
N ARG A 371 7.48 5.43 -19.10
CA ARG A 371 6.16 5.96 -19.46
C ARG A 371 5.95 5.92 -20.97
N THR A 372 4.78 5.44 -21.37
CA THR A 372 4.37 5.35 -22.78
C THR A 372 3.57 6.57 -23.24
N ASP A 373 3.35 6.71 -24.54
CA ASP A 373 2.48 7.75 -25.12
C ASP A 373 1.01 7.62 -24.68
N ALA A 374 0.58 6.42 -24.30
CA ALA A 374 -0.73 6.19 -23.69
C ALA A 374 -0.82 6.71 -22.23
N GLY A 375 0.29 7.15 -21.65
CA GLY A 375 0.36 7.67 -20.29
C GLY A 375 0.36 6.59 -19.21
N VAL A 376 0.57 5.32 -19.56
CA VAL A 376 0.80 4.18 -18.66
C VAL A 376 2.29 3.85 -18.55
N ILE A 377 2.67 3.01 -17.61
CA ILE A 377 4.06 2.62 -17.36
C ILE A 377 4.32 1.23 -17.95
N ASP A 378 5.37 1.08 -18.74
CA ASP A 378 5.84 -0.23 -19.20
C ASP A 378 6.69 -0.90 -18.10
N PHE A 379 6.12 -1.91 -17.47
CA PHE A 379 6.80 -2.71 -16.44
C PHE A 379 7.56 -3.93 -17.01
N SER A 380 7.71 -4.08 -18.32
CA SER A 380 8.36 -5.24 -18.93
C SER A 380 9.77 -5.51 -18.42
N ARG A 381 10.50 -4.45 -18.03
CA ARG A 381 11.87 -4.54 -17.51
C ARG A 381 11.95 -4.98 -16.03
N THR A 382 10.89 -4.75 -15.25
CA THR A 382 10.87 -5.05 -13.81
C THR A 382 10.02 -6.28 -13.49
N SER A 383 8.83 -6.38 -14.08
CA SER A 383 7.84 -7.42 -13.80
C SER A 383 7.74 -8.49 -14.90
N GLY A 384 8.47 -8.32 -16.02
CA GLY A 384 8.42 -9.22 -17.18
C GLY A 384 7.41 -8.80 -18.24
N LYS A 385 7.56 -9.32 -19.45
CA LYS A 385 6.74 -8.95 -20.63
C LYS A 385 5.26 -9.23 -20.45
N ASP A 386 4.92 -10.34 -19.80
CA ASP A 386 3.53 -10.77 -19.59
C ASP A 386 2.78 -9.85 -18.61
N ARG A 387 3.51 -9.06 -17.81
CA ARG A 387 2.95 -8.12 -16.84
C ARG A 387 3.25 -6.65 -17.19
N ALA A 388 3.76 -6.40 -18.39
CA ALA A 388 4.18 -5.07 -18.82
C ALA A 388 3.11 -3.99 -18.63
N PHE A 389 1.86 -4.33 -18.91
CA PHE A 389 0.69 -3.44 -18.82
C PHE A 389 -0.45 -4.06 -18.03
N TRP A 390 -0.13 -4.74 -16.95
CA TRP A 390 -1.13 -5.33 -16.09
C TRP A 390 -1.81 -4.26 -15.24
N LEU A 391 -3.15 -4.27 -15.18
CA LEU A 391 -3.96 -3.33 -14.42
C LEU A 391 -3.48 -3.17 -12.97
N LEU A 392 -3.14 -4.29 -12.34
CA LEU A 392 -2.66 -4.34 -10.96
C LEU A 392 -1.37 -3.53 -10.78
N GLY A 393 -0.43 -3.63 -11.71
CA GLY A 393 0.83 -2.89 -11.68
C GLY A 393 0.64 -1.38 -11.84
N GLU A 394 -0.19 -0.99 -12.81
CA GLU A 394 -0.51 0.44 -13.05
C GLU A 394 -1.18 1.08 -11.83
N CYS A 395 -2.19 0.40 -11.28
CA CYS A 395 -2.88 0.88 -10.08
C CYS A 395 -1.96 0.88 -8.85
N GLY A 396 -1.08 -0.12 -8.71
CA GLY A 396 -0.05 -0.15 -7.68
C GLY A 396 0.89 1.05 -7.75
N ALA A 397 1.38 1.39 -8.94
CA ALA A 397 2.23 2.57 -9.12
C ALA A 397 1.48 3.88 -8.83
N ALA A 398 0.23 4.01 -9.28
CA ALA A 398 -0.60 5.17 -8.96
C ALA A 398 -0.83 5.32 -7.46
N GLU A 399 -1.03 4.21 -6.75
CA GLU A 399 -1.16 4.18 -5.30
C GLU A 399 0.13 4.59 -4.60
N ILE A 400 1.30 4.04 -5.00
CA ILE A 400 2.60 4.43 -4.44
C ILE A 400 2.81 5.94 -4.59
N MET A 401 2.56 6.51 -5.78
CA MET A 401 2.70 7.94 -6.01
C MET A 401 1.78 8.77 -5.11
N ALA A 402 0.53 8.32 -4.88
CA ALA A 402 -0.37 8.98 -3.95
C ALA A 402 0.13 8.90 -2.50
N GLN A 403 0.64 7.74 -2.07
CA GLN A 403 1.22 7.58 -0.74
C GLN A 403 2.44 8.52 -0.55
N LEU A 404 3.33 8.61 -1.55
CA LEU A 404 4.48 9.52 -1.53
C LEU A 404 4.07 10.99 -1.47
N ALA A 405 2.95 11.35 -2.09
CA ALA A 405 2.37 12.69 -1.97
C ALA A 405 1.83 13.00 -0.57
N GLY A 406 1.40 12.00 0.17
CA GLY A 406 0.92 12.13 1.55
C GLY A 406 1.97 11.89 2.63
N ALA A 407 3.16 11.39 2.26
CA ALA A 407 4.25 11.14 3.21
C ALA A 407 4.81 12.46 3.76
N LYS A 408 5.04 12.49 5.09
CA LYS A 408 5.60 13.65 5.80
C LYS A 408 7.09 13.81 5.52
#